data_531f691a98f4aee47dff70bbe88d85d7
#
_entry.id   531f691a98f4aee47dff70bbe88d85d7
#
_cell.length_a   1.000
_cell.length_b   1.000
_cell.length_c   1.000
_cell.angle_alpha   90.00
_cell.angle_beta   90.00
_cell.angle_gamma   90.00
#
_symmetry.space_group_name_H-M   'P 1'
#
loop_
_entity.id
_entity.type
_entity.pdbx_description
1 polymer ?
#
loop_
_entity_poly.entity_id
_entity_poly.type
_entity_poly.pdbx_seq_one_letter_code
_entity_poly.pdbx_strand_id
1 'polypeptide(L)'
;MTRVVFLRSKSPAGIEPRLAKEAGTLARGGYDVHAILWDRTRSYPTHEVRDGIRIHRYRLAAPEGTVGLARRLPRWQWFALRKAARLRPDVIHAIDLDTAWAARAAARITGAKLVYDVFDFYADMITADVPPKVRERLASAEQRMIERADLVIVPDLRRQAQFRGARPRRIVEIMNVPQDRPPRVRAAPDFTVFYGGMIAKDRGLLDLLAACESTGAKFIVAGHGPDENALLPHLETSPACMFLGTIPYEEVLSQTAAAHVIAALYDPQVPNNRYAAPNKVFEAMMCSKPVLTSDGTTIADLVRSIGCGVVVPYGDRWALQRALEGLMLSPDNCERMGARGRAAFESGYRWEAMEARLLGAYGSLLGSPAAAAPEPPSIG
;
A
#
# COMPACT_ATOMS: atom_id res chain seq x y z
N MET A 1 6.76 -22.90 19.76
CA MET A 1 6.06 -21.73 19.16
C MET A 1 6.81 -21.37 17.89
N THR A 2 6.15 -21.38 16.75
CA THR A 2 6.77 -21.07 15.46
C THR A 2 7.22 -19.63 15.40
N ARG A 3 8.48 -19.38 15.10
CA ARG A 3 9.06 -18.04 15.07
C ARG A 3 9.07 -17.48 13.65
N VAL A 4 8.48 -16.30 13.50
CA VAL A 4 8.44 -15.54 12.25
C VAL A 4 9.26 -14.26 12.41
N VAL A 5 10.17 -14.02 11.45
CA VAL A 5 11.00 -12.82 11.43
C VAL A 5 10.73 -12.01 10.18
N PHE A 6 10.13 -10.83 10.35
CA PHE A 6 9.92 -9.85 9.29
C PHE A 6 11.16 -9.01 9.07
N LEU A 7 11.49 -8.72 7.82
CA LEU A 7 12.54 -7.79 7.42
C LEU A 7 11.92 -6.62 6.62
N ARG A 8 12.16 -5.38 7.05
CA ARG A 8 11.72 -4.17 6.34
C ARG A 8 12.75 -3.06 6.40
N SER A 9 13.18 -2.57 5.26
CA SER A 9 14.18 -1.50 5.15
C SER A 9 13.61 -0.09 5.26
N LYS A 10 12.30 0.07 5.04
CA LYS A 10 11.58 1.36 5.13
C LYS A 10 10.53 1.24 6.23
N SER A 11 10.65 2.04 7.27
CA SER A 11 9.71 2.02 8.40
C SER A 11 9.39 3.46 8.83
N PRO A 12 8.49 4.15 8.12
CA PRO A 12 7.98 5.43 8.58
C PRO A 12 7.15 5.23 9.84
N ALA A 13 7.07 6.26 10.68
CA ALA A 13 6.24 6.25 11.90
C ALA A 13 6.46 5.04 12.84
N GLY A 14 7.67 4.48 12.85
CA GLY A 14 8.06 3.39 13.76
C GLY A 14 7.77 1.98 13.27
N ILE A 15 6.62 1.70 12.68
CA ILE A 15 6.27 0.44 12.01
C ILE A 15 5.30 0.76 10.85
N GLU A 16 5.56 0.17 9.71
CA GLU A 16 4.75 0.37 8.52
C GLU A 16 3.35 -0.26 8.70
N PRO A 17 2.23 0.41 8.33
CA PRO A 17 0.88 -0.04 8.66
C PRO A 17 0.52 -1.43 8.16
N ARG A 18 0.93 -1.81 6.95
CA ARG A 18 0.66 -3.15 6.42
C ARG A 18 1.44 -4.22 7.18
N LEU A 19 2.74 -3.99 7.43
CA LEU A 19 3.56 -4.87 8.27
C LEU A 19 2.96 -5.01 9.68
N ALA A 20 2.46 -3.92 10.27
CA ALA A 20 1.83 -3.98 11.59
C ALA A 20 0.59 -4.88 11.58
N LYS A 21 -0.25 -4.79 10.54
CA LYS A 21 -1.43 -5.65 10.37
C LYS A 21 -1.05 -7.12 10.21
N GLU A 22 -0.12 -7.44 9.31
CA GLU A 22 0.32 -8.82 9.04
C GLU A 22 1.01 -9.44 10.24
N ALA A 23 2.00 -8.75 10.82
CA ALA A 23 2.73 -9.21 12.00
C ALA A 23 1.82 -9.35 13.23
N GLY A 24 0.90 -8.40 13.44
CA GLY A 24 -0.09 -8.46 14.50
C GLY A 24 -1.07 -9.63 14.34
N THR A 25 -1.51 -9.92 13.12
CA THR A 25 -2.34 -11.10 12.81
C THR A 25 -1.62 -12.38 13.18
N LEU A 26 -0.36 -12.54 12.78
CA LEU A 26 0.42 -13.72 13.12
C LEU A 26 0.67 -13.83 14.64
N ALA A 27 0.95 -12.70 15.33
CA ALA A 27 1.12 -12.68 16.77
C ALA A 27 -0.14 -13.14 17.51
N ARG A 28 -1.33 -12.63 17.10
CA ARG A 28 -2.63 -13.11 17.62
C ARG A 28 -2.91 -14.56 17.25
N GLY A 29 -2.42 -15.02 16.11
CA GLY A 29 -2.50 -16.42 15.66
C GLY A 29 -1.55 -17.38 16.38
N GLY A 30 -0.82 -16.92 17.40
CA GLY A 30 0.02 -17.77 18.25
C GLY A 30 1.47 -17.94 17.75
N TYR A 31 1.94 -17.11 16.81
CA TYR A 31 3.33 -17.09 16.35
C TYR A 31 4.22 -16.22 17.27
N ASP A 32 5.51 -16.59 17.40
CA ASP A 32 6.54 -15.74 18.03
C ASP A 32 7.08 -14.76 16.97
N VAL A 33 6.53 -13.53 16.95
CA VAL A 33 6.77 -12.58 15.86
C VAL A 33 7.84 -11.57 16.22
N HIS A 34 8.85 -11.48 15.36
CA HIS A 34 9.90 -10.47 15.41
C HIS A 34 9.90 -9.62 14.13
N ALA A 35 10.19 -8.33 14.25
CA ALA A 35 10.39 -7.43 13.12
C ALA A 35 11.77 -6.79 13.19
N ILE A 36 12.57 -6.92 12.15
CA ILE A 36 13.88 -6.27 12.00
C ILE A 36 13.68 -5.09 11.05
N LEU A 37 13.79 -3.87 11.58
CA LEU A 37 13.47 -2.64 10.87
C LEU A 37 14.68 -1.73 10.75
N TRP A 38 14.75 -0.94 9.69
CA TRP A 38 15.74 0.11 9.53
C TRP A 38 15.14 1.46 9.92
N ASP A 39 15.56 1.99 11.06
CA ASP A 39 15.27 3.35 11.52
C ASP A 39 16.26 4.34 10.88
N ARG A 40 15.82 4.98 9.78
CA ARG A 40 16.61 5.93 9.00
C ARG A 40 16.70 7.31 9.65
N THR A 41 15.79 7.62 10.54
CA THR A 41 15.72 8.91 11.25
C THR A 41 16.41 8.87 12.61
N ARG A 42 16.69 7.68 13.14
CA ARG A 42 17.18 7.42 14.48
C ARG A 42 16.23 7.90 15.59
N SER A 43 14.96 7.99 15.30
CA SER A 43 13.95 8.55 16.21
C SER A 43 13.34 7.53 17.16
N TYR A 44 13.58 6.23 16.94
CA TYR A 44 12.92 5.16 17.69
C TYR A 44 13.90 4.35 18.53
N PRO A 45 13.43 3.66 19.61
CA PRO A 45 14.28 2.78 20.41
C PRO A 45 14.77 1.58 19.59
N THR A 46 15.96 1.07 19.92
CA THR A 46 16.57 -0.10 19.26
C THR A 46 15.77 -1.39 19.47
N HIS A 47 15.05 -1.49 20.58
CA HIS A 47 14.20 -2.62 20.93
C HIS A 47 12.89 -2.10 21.51
N GLU A 48 11.80 -2.71 21.09
CA GLU A 48 10.44 -2.38 21.52
C GLU A 48 9.57 -3.63 21.41
N VAL A 49 8.53 -3.72 22.24
CA VAL A 49 7.44 -4.69 22.05
C VAL A 49 6.15 -3.89 21.83
N ARG A 50 5.48 -4.14 20.72
CA ARG A 50 4.23 -3.47 20.36
C ARG A 50 3.26 -4.50 19.80
N ASP A 51 2.07 -4.60 20.33
CA ASP A 51 0.99 -5.51 19.88
C ASP A 51 1.44 -6.97 19.72
N GLY A 52 2.30 -7.45 20.65
CA GLY A 52 2.88 -8.81 20.63
C GLY A 52 4.05 -8.99 19.65
N ILE A 53 4.47 -7.95 18.93
CA ILE A 53 5.57 -7.97 17.97
C ILE A 53 6.85 -7.49 18.67
N ARG A 54 7.93 -8.27 18.64
CA ARG A 54 9.25 -7.88 19.12
C ARG A 54 10.03 -7.16 18.02
N ILE A 55 10.18 -5.86 18.14
CA ILE A 55 10.80 -4.99 17.14
C ILE A 55 12.28 -4.79 17.46
N HIS A 56 13.14 -4.96 16.45
CA HIS A 56 14.58 -4.75 16.50
C HIS A 56 14.99 -3.74 15.43
N ARG A 57 15.49 -2.57 15.83
CA ARG A 57 15.84 -1.50 14.89
C ARG A 57 17.33 -1.32 14.71
N TYR A 58 17.72 -1.19 13.44
CA TYR A 58 19.03 -0.71 13.05
C TYR A 58 18.96 0.81 12.85
N ARG A 59 19.58 1.54 13.77
CA ARG A 59 19.56 3.02 13.78
C ARG A 59 20.73 3.56 12.96
N LEU A 60 20.55 3.66 11.66
CA LEU A 60 21.52 4.25 10.72
C LEU A 60 20.83 5.31 9.89
N ALA A 61 21.20 6.58 10.09
CA ALA A 61 20.65 7.68 9.30
C ALA A 61 20.90 7.46 7.81
N ALA A 62 19.85 7.58 7.00
CA ALA A 62 19.93 7.54 5.57
C ALA A 62 19.13 8.72 4.99
N PRO A 63 19.74 9.55 4.11
CA PRO A 63 19.02 10.58 3.42
C PRO A 63 17.96 9.96 2.50
N GLU A 64 16.94 10.73 2.17
CA GLU A 64 16.01 10.36 1.14
C GLU A 64 16.71 10.32 -0.22
N GLY A 65 16.19 9.49 -1.13
CA GLY A 65 16.74 9.33 -2.47
C GLY A 65 17.57 8.05 -2.67
N THR A 66 17.64 7.61 -3.93
CA THR A 66 18.16 6.30 -4.35
C THR A 66 19.66 6.12 -4.03
N VAL A 67 20.47 7.15 -4.27
CA VAL A 67 21.94 7.08 -4.10
C VAL A 67 22.35 6.99 -2.63
N GLY A 68 21.72 7.81 -1.77
CA GLY A 68 22.00 7.82 -0.33
C GLY A 68 21.63 6.49 0.33
N LEU A 69 20.54 5.89 -0.11
CA LEU A 69 20.08 4.59 0.32
C LEU A 69 21.02 3.48 -0.15
N ALA A 70 21.39 3.46 -1.44
CA ALA A 70 22.24 2.41 -2.03
C ALA A 70 23.57 2.26 -1.29
N ARG A 71 24.21 3.37 -0.86
CA ARG A 71 25.49 3.34 -0.13
C ARG A 71 25.37 2.73 1.27
N ARG A 72 24.21 2.77 1.90
CA ARG A 72 23.98 2.28 3.27
C ARG A 72 23.29 0.93 3.32
N LEU A 73 22.67 0.53 2.22
CA LEU A 73 21.96 -0.74 2.10
C LEU A 73 22.82 -1.96 2.46
N PRO A 74 24.11 -2.09 2.07
CA PRO A 74 24.93 -3.25 2.47
C PRO A 74 25.09 -3.39 3.99
N ARG A 75 25.23 -2.27 4.72
CA ARG A 75 25.32 -2.30 6.20
C ARG A 75 24.03 -2.76 6.85
N TRP A 76 22.90 -2.29 6.32
CA TRP A 76 21.58 -2.74 6.72
C TRP A 76 21.39 -4.24 6.44
N GLN A 77 21.68 -4.69 5.25
CA GLN A 77 21.57 -6.10 4.85
C GLN A 77 22.41 -7.01 5.78
N TRP A 78 23.62 -6.58 6.10
CA TRP A 78 24.49 -7.34 7.00
C TRP A 78 23.94 -7.41 8.44
N PHE A 79 23.43 -6.30 8.97
CA PHE A 79 22.76 -6.28 10.26
C PHE A 79 21.53 -7.19 10.27
N ALA A 80 20.66 -7.07 9.26
CA ALA A 80 19.46 -7.86 9.12
C ALA A 80 19.73 -9.36 9.04
N LEU A 81 20.72 -9.75 8.22
CA LEU A 81 21.20 -11.13 8.12
C LEU A 81 21.65 -11.68 9.49
N ARG A 82 22.58 -10.98 10.16
CA ARG A 82 23.12 -11.45 11.44
C ARG A 82 22.06 -11.54 12.52
N LYS A 83 21.17 -10.58 12.56
CA LYS A 83 20.07 -10.56 13.54
C LYS A 83 19.06 -11.65 13.28
N ALA A 84 18.64 -11.84 12.03
CA ALA A 84 17.72 -12.89 11.63
C ALA A 84 18.31 -14.28 11.92
N ALA A 85 19.57 -14.53 11.53
CA ALA A 85 20.23 -15.81 11.79
C ALA A 85 20.34 -16.14 13.29
N ARG A 86 20.63 -15.14 14.15
CA ARG A 86 20.67 -15.33 15.61
C ARG A 86 19.33 -15.65 16.22
N LEU A 87 18.24 -15.16 15.64
CA LEU A 87 16.89 -15.42 16.13
C LEU A 87 16.42 -16.84 15.80
N ARG A 88 17.10 -17.55 14.89
CA ARG A 88 16.76 -18.91 14.43
C ARG A 88 15.27 -19.05 14.11
N PRO A 89 14.77 -18.31 13.11
CA PRO A 89 13.35 -18.35 12.73
C PRO A 89 13.00 -19.65 12.04
N ASP A 90 11.72 -20.02 12.10
CA ASP A 90 11.09 -21.05 11.26
C ASP A 90 10.66 -20.47 9.91
N VAL A 91 10.31 -19.15 9.91
CA VAL A 91 9.91 -18.41 8.71
C VAL A 91 10.59 -17.04 8.70
N ILE A 92 11.16 -16.67 7.55
CA ILE A 92 11.62 -15.31 7.27
C ILE A 92 10.68 -14.67 6.26
N HIS A 93 10.08 -13.55 6.63
CA HIS A 93 9.18 -12.75 5.81
C HIS A 93 9.92 -11.51 5.30
N ALA A 94 10.34 -11.55 4.06
CA ALA A 94 11.05 -10.46 3.38
C ALA A 94 10.07 -9.54 2.68
N ILE A 95 10.09 -8.25 3.05
CA ILE A 95 9.25 -7.24 2.39
C ILE A 95 10.12 -6.45 1.42
N ASP A 96 9.74 -6.48 0.15
CA ASP A 96 10.41 -5.85 -0.99
C ASP A 96 11.85 -6.33 -1.27
N LEU A 97 12.36 -5.97 -2.45
CA LEU A 97 13.65 -6.44 -2.96
C LEU A 97 14.85 -6.02 -2.10
N ASP A 98 14.76 -4.89 -1.44
CA ASP A 98 15.84 -4.33 -0.62
C ASP A 98 16.08 -5.09 0.71
N THR A 99 15.25 -6.09 1.03
CA THR A 99 15.47 -7.05 2.12
C THR A 99 15.85 -8.45 1.63
N ALA A 100 15.66 -8.72 0.35
CA ALA A 100 15.72 -10.05 -0.25
C ALA A 100 17.04 -10.78 -0.05
N TRP A 101 18.18 -10.08 -0.18
CA TRP A 101 19.49 -10.73 -0.01
C TRP A 101 19.69 -11.22 1.43
N ALA A 102 19.45 -10.36 2.43
CA ALA A 102 19.61 -10.74 3.83
C ALA A 102 18.64 -11.86 4.23
N ALA A 103 17.38 -11.76 3.78
CA ALA A 103 16.35 -12.76 4.05
C ALA A 103 16.75 -14.14 3.49
N ARG A 104 17.16 -14.17 2.21
CA ARG A 104 17.56 -15.41 1.55
C ARG A 104 18.82 -16.03 2.16
N ALA A 105 19.81 -15.21 2.52
CA ALA A 105 21.02 -15.69 3.17
C ALA A 105 20.72 -16.26 4.56
N ALA A 106 19.89 -15.55 5.35
CA ALA A 106 19.48 -16.01 6.67
C ALA A 106 18.64 -17.29 6.58
N ALA A 107 17.70 -17.41 5.65
CA ALA A 107 16.89 -18.62 5.43
C ALA A 107 17.76 -19.83 5.11
N ARG A 108 18.81 -19.67 4.28
CA ARG A 108 19.76 -20.76 4.00
C ARG A 108 20.58 -21.20 5.21
N ILE A 109 20.99 -20.23 6.06
CA ILE A 109 21.78 -20.53 7.26
C ILE A 109 20.94 -21.24 8.31
N THR A 110 19.67 -20.85 8.46
CA THR A 110 18.79 -21.35 9.52
C THR A 110 17.90 -22.51 9.11
N GLY A 111 17.76 -22.78 7.81
CA GLY A 111 16.78 -23.73 7.28
C GLY A 111 15.33 -23.21 7.25
N ALA A 112 15.14 -21.92 7.52
CA ALA A 112 13.81 -21.30 7.58
C ALA A 112 13.12 -21.27 6.21
N LYS A 113 11.78 -21.33 6.21
CA LYS A 113 10.95 -21.03 5.05
C LYS A 113 11.08 -19.56 4.68
N LEU A 114 11.03 -19.25 3.38
CA LEU A 114 11.16 -17.90 2.86
C LEU A 114 9.83 -17.42 2.29
N VAL A 115 9.26 -16.39 2.91
CA VAL A 115 8.12 -15.63 2.39
C VAL A 115 8.66 -14.36 1.76
N TYR A 116 8.20 -14.05 0.55
CA TYR A 116 8.52 -12.80 -0.15
C TYR A 116 7.25 -12.01 -0.41
N ASP A 117 7.12 -10.87 0.26
CA ASP A 117 5.97 -9.97 0.15
C ASP A 117 6.32 -8.80 -0.76
N VAL A 118 5.65 -8.72 -1.90
CA VAL A 118 5.86 -7.70 -2.93
C VAL A 118 4.85 -6.58 -2.70
N PHE A 119 5.25 -5.54 -1.97
CA PHE A 119 4.41 -4.35 -1.83
C PHE A 119 4.36 -3.60 -3.17
N ASP A 120 5.54 -3.40 -3.76
CA ASP A 120 5.72 -2.79 -5.07
C ASP A 120 6.77 -3.56 -5.87
N PHE A 121 6.58 -3.73 -7.19
CA PHE A 121 7.60 -4.32 -8.04
C PHE A 121 8.73 -3.30 -8.22
N TYR A 122 9.90 -3.61 -7.66
CA TYR A 122 10.97 -2.64 -7.42
C TYR A 122 11.48 -1.99 -8.72
N ALA A 123 11.63 -2.78 -9.78
CA ALA A 123 12.10 -2.28 -11.07
C ALA A 123 11.11 -1.32 -11.75
N ASP A 124 9.82 -1.45 -11.48
CA ASP A 124 8.77 -0.60 -12.03
C ASP A 124 8.50 0.65 -11.13
N MET A 125 8.90 0.57 -9.85
CA MET A 125 8.82 1.68 -8.91
C MET A 125 9.96 2.70 -9.14
N ILE A 126 11.18 2.23 -9.46
CA ILE A 126 12.37 3.06 -9.64
C ILE A 126 12.53 3.43 -11.11
N THR A 127 11.77 4.41 -11.61
CA THR A 127 11.76 4.73 -13.04
C THR A 127 12.63 5.93 -13.41
N ALA A 128 12.67 7.01 -12.61
CA ALA A 128 13.17 8.30 -13.04
C ALA A 128 14.70 8.44 -13.01
N ASP A 129 15.39 7.86 -12.01
CA ASP A 129 16.79 8.18 -11.72
C ASP A 129 17.77 7.02 -11.90
N VAL A 130 17.32 5.90 -12.49
CA VAL A 130 18.12 4.66 -12.56
C VAL A 130 18.31 4.22 -14.00
N PRO A 131 19.56 4.02 -14.48
CA PRO A 131 19.85 3.56 -15.83
C PRO A 131 19.10 2.28 -16.19
N PRO A 132 18.63 2.08 -17.45
CA PRO A 132 17.87 0.91 -17.88
C PRO A 132 18.54 -0.42 -17.54
N LYS A 133 19.86 -0.55 -17.73
CA LYS A 133 20.62 -1.75 -17.36
C LYS A 133 20.57 -2.10 -15.88
N VAL A 134 20.50 -1.09 -15.01
CA VAL A 134 20.35 -1.31 -13.55
C VAL A 134 18.95 -1.79 -13.23
N ARG A 135 17.93 -1.18 -13.85
CA ARG A 135 16.52 -1.62 -13.70
C ARG A 135 16.32 -3.07 -14.14
N GLU A 136 16.93 -3.49 -15.26
CA GLU A 136 16.89 -4.88 -15.73
C GLU A 136 17.53 -5.84 -14.72
N ARG A 137 18.68 -5.46 -14.13
CA ARG A 137 19.33 -6.25 -13.08
C ARG A 137 18.48 -6.38 -11.83
N LEU A 138 17.82 -5.30 -11.42
CA LEU A 138 16.89 -5.31 -10.30
C LEU A 138 15.68 -6.20 -10.60
N ALA A 139 15.07 -6.07 -11.79
CA ALA A 139 13.98 -6.95 -12.22
C ALA A 139 14.40 -8.42 -12.21
N SER A 140 15.59 -8.74 -12.74
CA SER A 140 16.12 -10.11 -12.73
C SER A 140 16.41 -10.62 -11.32
N ALA A 141 16.81 -9.74 -10.39
CA ALA A 141 17.01 -10.11 -8.99
C ALA A 141 15.67 -10.40 -8.30
N GLU A 142 14.64 -9.62 -8.59
CA GLU A 142 13.30 -9.79 -8.07
C GLU A 142 12.62 -11.05 -8.61
N GLN A 143 12.73 -11.33 -9.92
CA GLN A 143 12.29 -12.59 -10.53
C GLN A 143 12.91 -13.81 -9.82
N ARG A 144 14.24 -13.79 -9.61
CA ARG A 144 14.92 -14.87 -8.88
C ARG A 144 14.47 -15.00 -7.43
N MET A 145 14.03 -13.91 -6.80
CA MET A 145 13.49 -13.95 -5.44
C MET A 145 12.09 -14.59 -5.44
N ILE A 146 11.23 -14.19 -6.38
CA ILE A 146 9.88 -14.76 -6.58
C ILE A 146 9.95 -16.27 -6.78
N GLU A 147 10.85 -16.76 -7.66
CA GLU A 147 10.99 -18.19 -7.96
C GLU A 147 11.55 -19.02 -6.79
N ARG A 148 12.32 -18.38 -5.92
CA ARG A 148 13.02 -19.06 -4.81
C ARG A 148 12.28 -18.98 -3.48
N ALA A 149 11.32 -18.08 -3.35
CA ALA A 149 10.47 -18.02 -2.19
C ALA A 149 9.59 -19.27 -2.08
N ASP A 150 9.37 -19.74 -0.87
CA ASP A 150 8.42 -20.83 -0.60
C ASP A 150 6.97 -20.33 -0.71
N LEU A 151 6.75 -19.03 -0.45
CA LEU A 151 5.48 -18.33 -0.60
C LEU A 151 5.74 -16.90 -1.07
N VAL A 152 4.99 -16.44 -2.08
CA VAL A 152 4.95 -15.04 -2.52
C VAL A 152 3.62 -14.44 -2.09
N ILE A 153 3.67 -13.25 -1.49
CA ILE A 153 2.48 -12.45 -1.15
C ILE A 153 2.44 -11.25 -2.09
N VAL A 154 1.26 -10.92 -2.58
CA VAL A 154 1.00 -9.74 -3.41
C VAL A 154 -0.27 -9.03 -2.95
N PRO A 155 -0.38 -7.70 -3.10
CA PRO A 155 -1.60 -6.96 -2.77
C PRO A 155 -2.72 -7.14 -3.80
N ASP A 156 -2.42 -7.64 -5.00
CA ASP A 156 -3.35 -7.91 -6.09
C ASP A 156 -2.71 -8.97 -7.01
N LEU A 157 -3.43 -10.06 -7.31
CA LEU A 157 -2.93 -11.13 -8.18
C LEU A 157 -2.60 -10.67 -9.60
N ARG A 158 -3.22 -9.59 -10.08
CA ARG A 158 -2.92 -9.00 -11.40
C ARG A 158 -1.49 -8.46 -11.49
N ARG A 159 -0.81 -8.21 -10.35
CA ARG A 159 0.63 -7.89 -10.29
C ARG A 159 1.53 -9.01 -10.83
N GLN A 160 1.01 -10.23 -11.01
CA GLN A 160 1.77 -11.28 -11.70
C GLN A 160 2.21 -10.90 -13.11
N ALA A 161 1.49 -9.97 -13.77
CA ALA A 161 1.92 -9.40 -15.04
C ALA A 161 3.28 -8.67 -14.96
N GLN A 162 3.65 -8.15 -13.79
CA GLN A 162 4.95 -7.52 -13.53
C GLN A 162 6.08 -8.54 -13.32
N PHE A 163 5.78 -9.81 -13.08
CA PHE A 163 6.77 -10.86 -12.80
C PHE A 163 7.63 -11.24 -14.02
N ARG A 164 7.27 -10.74 -15.22
CA ARG A 164 8.05 -10.93 -16.45
C ARG A 164 8.40 -12.40 -16.73
N GLY A 165 7.46 -13.31 -16.45
CA GLY A 165 7.59 -14.75 -16.64
C GLY A 165 8.11 -15.56 -15.45
N ALA A 166 8.54 -14.92 -14.36
CA ALA A 166 8.88 -15.64 -13.13
C ALA A 166 7.65 -16.36 -12.54
N ARG A 167 7.83 -17.60 -12.11
CA ARG A 167 6.74 -18.44 -11.58
C ARG A 167 6.98 -18.72 -10.10
N PRO A 168 6.15 -18.15 -9.19
CA PRO A 168 6.22 -18.46 -7.77
C PRO A 168 5.80 -19.91 -7.50
N ARG A 169 6.41 -20.55 -6.50
CA ARG A 169 5.99 -21.89 -6.04
C ARG A 169 4.59 -21.89 -5.45
N ARG A 170 4.29 -20.86 -4.67
CA ARG A 170 2.98 -20.56 -4.09
C ARG A 170 2.79 -19.06 -4.13
N ILE A 171 1.57 -18.61 -4.37
CA ILE A 171 1.21 -17.20 -4.32
C ILE A 171 -0.10 -17.02 -3.55
N VAL A 172 -0.19 -15.96 -2.78
CA VAL A 172 -1.41 -15.57 -2.09
C VAL A 172 -1.61 -14.06 -2.22
N GLU A 173 -2.85 -13.67 -2.38
CA GLU A 173 -3.27 -12.28 -2.36
C GLU A 173 -3.60 -11.85 -0.94
N ILE A 174 -2.87 -10.87 -0.43
CA ILE A 174 -3.16 -10.18 0.83
C ILE A 174 -3.28 -8.70 0.49
N MET A 175 -4.49 -8.24 0.32
CA MET A 175 -4.80 -6.87 -0.07
C MET A 175 -4.47 -5.88 1.05
N ASN A 176 -4.12 -4.65 0.66
CA ASN A 176 -3.85 -3.58 1.62
C ASN A 176 -5.15 -2.86 2.03
N VAL A 177 -6.04 -3.58 2.68
CA VAL A 177 -7.37 -3.12 3.09
C VAL A 177 -7.38 -2.70 4.56
N PRO A 178 -8.25 -1.75 4.98
CA PRO A 178 -8.38 -1.37 6.39
C PRO A 178 -9.18 -2.40 7.19
N GLN A 179 -9.08 -2.31 8.51
CA GLN A 179 -10.03 -2.93 9.43
C GLN A 179 -11.37 -2.20 9.34
N ASP A 180 -12.48 -2.89 9.56
CA ASP A 180 -13.81 -2.28 9.50
C ASP A 180 -14.10 -1.39 10.72
N ARG A 181 -13.65 -0.14 10.64
CA ARG A 181 -13.80 0.88 11.69
C ARG A 181 -14.11 2.25 11.08
N PRO A 182 -15.25 2.43 10.40
CA PRO A 182 -15.59 3.72 9.83
C PRO A 182 -15.81 4.75 10.95
N PRO A 183 -15.19 5.93 10.89
CA PRO A 183 -15.40 6.98 11.87
C PRO A 183 -16.80 7.56 11.73
N ARG A 184 -17.38 8.00 12.85
CA ARG A 184 -18.66 8.69 12.87
C ARG A 184 -18.42 10.21 12.85
N VAL A 185 -18.45 10.78 11.67
CA VAL A 185 -18.27 12.21 11.47
C VAL A 185 -19.44 12.79 10.66
N ARG A 186 -19.68 14.08 10.81
CA ARG A 186 -20.65 14.80 9.98
C ARG A 186 -20.04 15.01 8.59
N ALA A 187 -20.87 14.89 7.55
CA ALA A 187 -20.48 15.27 6.21
C ALA A 187 -20.08 16.76 6.13
N ALA A 188 -19.12 17.08 5.27
CA ALA A 188 -18.73 18.45 5.00
C ALA A 188 -19.95 19.25 4.49
N PRO A 189 -20.06 20.54 4.83
CA PRO A 189 -21.21 21.36 4.39
C PRO A 189 -21.19 21.63 2.88
N ASP A 190 -20.01 21.79 2.30
CA ASP A 190 -19.82 22.03 0.87
C ASP A 190 -19.38 20.73 0.18
N PHE A 191 -19.69 20.60 -1.11
CA PHE A 191 -19.24 19.44 -1.87
C PHE A 191 -17.70 19.36 -1.86
N THR A 192 -17.19 18.31 -1.24
CA THR A 192 -15.77 18.16 -0.92
C THR A 192 -15.19 16.93 -1.57
N VAL A 193 -14.09 17.10 -2.30
CA VAL A 193 -13.22 16.04 -2.78
C VAL A 193 -12.02 15.91 -1.84
N PHE A 194 -11.75 14.71 -1.33
CA PHE A 194 -10.59 14.46 -0.47
C PHE A 194 -9.54 13.60 -1.18
N TYR A 195 -8.29 14.00 -1.02
CA TYR A 195 -7.12 13.23 -1.39
C TYR A 195 -6.20 13.04 -0.18
N GLY A 196 -6.04 11.81 0.28
CA GLY A 196 -5.05 11.45 1.30
C GLY A 196 -3.95 10.57 0.70
N GLY A 197 -2.68 11.01 0.71
CA GLY A 197 -1.60 10.18 0.20
C GLY A 197 -0.35 10.92 -0.28
N MET A 198 0.43 10.25 -1.14
CA MET A 198 1.70 10.78 -1.64
C MET A 198 1.49 12.00 -2.55
N ILE A 199 2.18 13.10 -2.27
CA ILE A 199 2.21 14.30 -3.12
C ILE A 199 3.22 14.06 -4.25
N ALA A 200 2.71 13.66 -5.41
CA ALA A 200 3.52 13.33 -6.57
C ALA A 200 2.83 13.75 -7.87
N LYS A 201 3.62 14.08 -8.91
CA LYS A 201 3.13 14.58 -10.20
C LYS A 201 2.21 13.59 -10.91
N ASP A 202 2.45 12.31 -10.73
CA ASP A 202 1.69 11.21 -11.34
C ASP A 202 0.39 10.86 -10.56
N ARG A 203 -0.10 11.80 -9.74
CA ARG A 203 -1.36 11.69 -8.98
C ARG A 203 -2.46 12.64 -9.45
N GLY A 204 -2.24 13.39 -10.54
CA GLY A 204 -3.25 14.25 -11.16
C GLY A 204 -3.78 15.38 -10.26
N LEU A 205 -2.99 15.81 -9.25
CA LEU A 205 -3.46 16.76 -8.23
C LEU A 205 -3.77 18.15 -8.82
N LEU A 206 -2.97 18.64 -9.77
CA LEU A 206 -3.21 19.95 -10.38
C LEU A 206 -4.42 19.93 -11.35
N ASP A 207 -4.63 18.83 -12.05
CA ASP A 207 -5.81 18.68 -12.92
C ASP A 207 -7.09 18.60 -12.09
N LEU A 208 -7.02 17.89 -10.93
CA LEU A 208 -8.14 17.82 -9.99
C LEU A 208 -8.41 19.18 -9.33
N LEU A 209 -7.35 19.92 -8.95
CA LEU A 209 -7.47 21.27 -8.42
C LEU A 209 -8.21 22.18 -9.42
N ALA A 210 -7.77 22.21 -10.67
CA ALA A 210 -8.40 23.01 -11.71
C ALA A 210 -9.88 22.64 -11.95
N ALA A 211 -10.21 21.34 -11.88
CA ALA A 211 -11.59 20.87 -11.96
C ALA A 211 -12.44 21.32 -10.74
N CYS A 212 -11.87 21.28 -9.54
CA CYS A 212 -12.54 21.81 -8.34
C CYS A 212 -12.78 23.32 -8.41
N GLU A 213 -11.79 24.10 -8.86
CA GLU A 213 -11.92 25.54 -9.09
C GLU A 213 -13.05 25.88 -10.07
N SER A 214 -13.12 25.13 -11.19
CA SER A 214 -14.13 25.33 -12.23
C SER A 214 -15.54 24.99 -11.79
N THR A 215 -15.71 24.01 -10.87
CA THR A 215 -17.02 23.53 -10.41
C THR A 215 -17.49 24.14 -9.08
N GLY A 216 -16.60 24.83 -8.35
CA GLY A 216 -16.86 25.32 -7.00
C GLY A 216 -16.76 24.23 -5.91
N ALA A 217 -16.31 23.02 -6.24
CA ALA A 217 -16.04 21.98 -5.27
C ALA A 217 -14.86 22.36 -4.36
N LYS A 218 -14.91 21.95 -3.08
CA LYS A 218 -13.75 22.06 -2.17
C LYS A 218 -12.81 20.90 -2.38
N PHE A 219 -11.51 21.18 -2.37
CA PHE A 219 -10.47 20.18 -2.46
C PHE A 219 -9.65 20.12 -1.18
N ILE A 220 -9.69 19.00 -0.47
CA ILE A 220 -8.88 18.78 0.73
C ILE A 220 -7.76 17.80 0.38
N VAL A 221 -6.52 18.20 0.66
CA VAL A 221 -5.32 17.40 0.36
C VAL A 221 -4.55 17.15 1.64
N ALA A 222 -4.20 15.89 1.92
CA ALA A 222 -3.34 15.50 3.03
C ALA A 222 -2.25 14.55 2.56
N GLY A 223 -1.05 14.71 3.10
CA GLY A 223 0.08 13.83 2.82
C GLY A 223 1.39 14.57 2.64
N HIS A 224 2.39 13.82 2.20
CA HIS A 224 3.72 14.33 1.83
C HIS A 224 4.25 13.55 0.62
N GLY A 225 5.29 14.06 -0.05
CA GLY A 225 5.84 13.32 -1.18
C GLY A 225 7.00 14.03 -1.90
N PRO A 226 7.57 13.36 -2.90
CA PRO A 226 8.79 13.84 -3.57
C PRO A 226 8.59 15.12 -4.38
N ASP A 227 7.37 15.44 -4.78
CA ASP A 227 7.07 16.58 -5.65
C ASP A 227 6.42 17.76 -4.92
N GLU A 228 6.49 17.81 -3.57
CA GLU A 228 5.93 18.90 -2.77
C GLU A 228 6.39 20.26 -3.25
N ASN A 229 7.69 20.47 -3.45
CA ASN A 229 8.23 21.75 -3.88
C ASN A 229 7.62 22.26 -5.20
N ALA A 230 7.17 21.35 -6.06
CA ALA A 230 6.56 21.71 -7.34
C ALA A 230 5.03 21.89 -7.24
N LEU A 231 4.37 21.17 -6.33
CA LEU A 231 2.91 21.11 -6.28
C LEU A 231 2.30 22.00 -5.21
N LEU A 232 2.95 22.13 -4.04
CA LEU A 232 2.40 22.91 -2.92
C LEU A 232 2.14 24.38 -3.25
N PRO A 233 3.00 25.11 -3.98
CA PRO A 233 2.68 26.50 -4.32
C PRO A 233 1.34 26.68 -5.02
N HIS A 234 0.91 25.71 -5.83
CA HIS A 234 -0.38 25.73 -6.52
C HIS A 234 -1.53 25.34 -5.59
N LEU A 235 -1.31 24.33 -4.72
CA LEU A 235 -2.32 23.85 -3.79
C LEU A 235 -2.64 24.88 -2.69
N GLU A 236 -1.61 25.52 -2.13
CA GLU A 236 -1.74 26.46 -1.01
C GLU A 236 -2.28 27.83 -1.43
N THR A 237 -2.07 28.24 -2.69
CA THR A 237 -2.57 29.53 -3.17
C THR A 237 -4.00 29.50 -3.68
N SER A 238 -4.56 28.33 -3.94
CA SER A 238 -5.92 28.20 -4.44
C SER A 238 -6.98 28.31 -3.31
N PRO A 239 -7.98 29.18 -3.45
CA PRO A 239 -9.07 29.29 -2.49
C PRO A 239 -10.00 28.05 -2.46
N ALA A 240 -9.92 27.19 -3.48
CA ALA A 240 -10.67 25.95 -3.56
C ALA A 240 -9.99 24.82 -2.76
N CYS A 241 -8.69 24.94 -2.44
CA CYS A 241 -7.90 23.90 -1.82
C CYS A 241 -7.56 24.19 -0.35
N MET A 242 -7.64 23.14 0.47
CA MET A 242 -7.12 23.14 1.84
C MET A 242 -6.04 22.04 1.93
N PHE A 243 -4.79 22.45 2.09
CA PHE A 243 -3.69 21.52 2.33
C PHE A 243 -3.46 21.31 3.82
N LEU A 244 -3.54 20.06 4.29
CA LEU A 244 -3.43 19.69 5.71
C LEU A 244 -2.02 19.20 6.11
N GLY A 245 -1.11 19.05 5.14
CA GLY A 245 0.18 18.41 5.41
C GLY A 245 0.03 16.93 5.79
N THR A 246 1.01 16.44 6.55
CA THR A 246 0.94 15.07 7.09
C THR A 246 0.08 15.04 8.34
N ILE A 247 -1.02 14.29 8.30
CA ILE A 247 -1.98 14.14 9.40
C ILE A 247 -1.97 12.69 9.92
N PRO A 248 -2.40 12.43 11.18
CA PRO A 248 -2.57 11.09 11.73
C PRO A 248 -3.57 10.25 10.90
N TYR A 249 -3.41 8.92 10.93
CA TYR A 249 -4.26 8.03 10.13
C TYR A 249 -5.75 8.11 10.50
N GLU A 250 -6.06 8.26 11.78
CA GLU A 250 -7.43 8.47 12.26
C GLU A 250 -8.07 9.74 11.68
N GLU A 251 -7.26 10.79 11.49
CA GLU A 251 -7.70 12.02 10.85
C GLU A 251 -7.90 11.81 9.33
N VAL A 252 -7.03 11.02 8.66
CA VAL A 252 -7.25 10.61 7.27
C VAL A 252 -8.60 9.92 7.10
N LEU A 253 -8.94 8.99 8.00
CA LEU A 253 -10.24 8.32 7.98
C LEU A 253 -11.40 9.28 8.25
N SER A 254 -11.22 10.24 9.16
CA SER A 254 -12.22 11.26 9.46
C SER A 254 -12.50 12.16 8.25
N GLN A 255 -11.44 12.61 7.55
CA GLN A 255 -11.56 13.38 6.31
C GLN A 255 -12.20 12.54 5.19
N THR A 256 -11.83 11.25 5.07
CA THR A 256 -12.46 10.32 4.12
C THR A 256 -13.97 10.21 4.38
N ALA A 257 -14.39 10.05 5.63
CA ALA A 257 -15.79 9.92 5.97
C ALA A 257 -16.58 11.25 5.86
N ALA A 258 -15.93 12.40 6.06
CA ALA A 258 -16.55 13.72 5.91
C ALA A 258 -16.72 14.14 4.45
N ALA A 259 -15.82 13.72 3.56
CA ALA A 259 -15.84 14.10 2.15
C ALA A 259 -17.03 13.48 1.39
N HIS A 260 -17.33 14.05 0.21
CA HIS A 260 -18.35 13.56 -0.71
C HIS A 260 -17.76 12.57 -1.72
N VAL A 261 -16.50 12.78 -2.13
CA VAL A 261 -15.80 11.96 -3.12
C VAL A 261 -14.34 11.77 -2.69
N ILE A 262 -13.81 10.57 -2.88
CA ILE A 262 -12.39 10.27 -2.62
C ILE A 262 -11.64 10.14 -3.93
N ALA A 263 -10.62 10.96 -4.11
CA ALA A 263 -9.78 10.95 -5.32
C ALA A 263 -8.66 9.92 -5.21
N ALA A 264 -8.54 9.09 -6.24
CA ALA A 264 -7.51 8.06 -6.38
C ALA A 264 -6.97 8.02 -7.82
N LEU A 265 -6.46 9.16 -8.29
CA LEU A 265 -5.92 9.30 -9.64
C LEU A 265 -4.48 8.78 -9.71
N TYR A 266 -4.19 7.99 -10.73
CA TYR A 266 -2.89 7.39 -10.98
C TYR A 266 -2.57 7.44 -12.48
N ASP A 267 -1.39 7.96 -12.83
CA ASP A 267 -0.92 7.95 -14.22
C ASP A 267 -0.66 6.51 -14.69
N PRO A 268 -1.44 5.98 -15.65
CA PRO A 268 -1.27 4.60 -16.14
C PRO A 268 -0.01 4.41 -16.99
N GLN A 269 0.68 5.48 -17.38
CA GLN A 269 1.97 5.38 -18.09
C GLN A 269 3.10 4.96 -17.14
N VAL A 270 2.95 5.19 -15.84
CA VAL A 270 3.87 4.70 -14.82
C VAL A 270 3.55 3.21 -14.56
N PRO A 271 4.47 2.27 -14.88
CA PRO A 271 4.16 0.84 -14.82
C PRO A 271 3.65 0.36 -13.47
N ASN A 272 4.20 0.88 -12.37
CA ASN A 272 3.77 0.52 -11.02
C ASN A 272 2.35 1.01 -10.69
N ASN A 273 1.91 2.13 -11.27
CA ASN A 273 0.57 2.69 -11.04
C ASN A 273 -0.54 1.85 -11.66
N ARG A 274 -0.27 1.14 -12.77
CA ARG A 274 -1.24 0.25 -13.41
C ARG A 274 -1.77 -0.81 -12.44
N TYR A 275 -0.91 -1.28 -11.54
CA TYR A 275 -1.18 -2.35 -10.58
C TYR A 275 -1.24 -1.85 -9.15
N ALA A 276 -1.41 -0.54 -8.95
CA ALA A 276 -1.51 0.03 -7.61
C ALA A 276 -2.75 -0.50 -6.88
N ALA A 277 -2.59 -0.81 -5.59
CA ALA A 277 -3.68 -1.19 -4.69
C ALA A 277 -3.70 -0.22 -3.49
N PRO A 278 -4.12 1.03 -3.70
CA PRO A 278 -4.02 2.08 -2.69
C PRO A 278 -5.08 1.92 -1.61
N ASN A 279 -4.70 2.10 -0.35
CA ASN A 279 -5.58 2.05 0.81
C ASN A 279 -6.81 2.93 0.67
N LYS A 280 -6.64 4.15 0.15
CA LYS A 280 -7.70 5.17 0.06
C LYS A 280 -8.96 4.70 -0.68
N VAL A 281 -8.84 3.76 -1.63
CA VAL A 281 -10.00 3.19 -2.34
C VAL A 281 -10.80 2.31 -1.38
N PHE A 282 -10.14 1.45 -0.64
CA PHE A 282 -10.80 0.58 0.34
C PHE A 282 -11.29 1.35 1.56
N GLU A 283 -10.61 2.43 1.94
CA GLU A 283 -11.05 3.39 2.97
C GLU A 283 -12.31 4.13 2.53
N ALA A 284 -12.39 4.54 1.26
CA ALA A 284 -13.59 5.12 0.67
C ALA A 284 -14.77 4.14 0.70
N MET A 285 -14.53 2.89 0.28
CA MET A 285 -15.54 1.82 0.33
C MET A 285 -16.01 1.57 1.77
N MET A 286 -15.08 1.50 2.74
CA MET A 286 -15.39 1.37 4.16
C MET A 286 -16.29 2.50 4.66
N CYS A 287 -16.03 3.73 4.22
CA CYS A 287 -16.78 4.93 4.61
C CYS A 287 -18.02 5.20 3.74
N SER A 288 -18.41 4.28 2.84
CA SER A 288 -19.52 4.45 1.91
C SER A 288 -19.37 5.69 1.02
N LYS A 289 -18.16 5.98 0.53
CA LYS A 289 -17.89 7.13 -0.33
C LYS A 289 -17.56 6.71 -1.75
N PRO A 290 -18.07 7.42 -2.77
CA PRO A 290 -17.70 7.17 -4.15
C PRO A 290 -16.23 7.50 -4.40
N VAL A 291 -15.61 6.72 -5.31
CA VAL A 291 -14.23 6.90 -5.73
C VAL A 291 -14.17 7.58 -7.08
N LEU A 292 -13.33 8.61 -7.22
CA LEU A 292 -12.95 9.19 -8.51
C LEU A 292 -11.55 8.70 -8.86
N THR A 293 -11.42 7.92 -9.94
CA THR A 293 -10.15 7.30 -10.34
C THR A 293 -9.87 7.44 -11.83
N SER A 294 -8.62 7.19 -12.21
CA SER A 294 -8.18 7.25 -13.61
C SER A 294 -8.21 5.90 -14.30
N ASP A 295 -8.56 5.90 -15.56
CA ASP A 295 -8.57 4.72 -16.43
C ASP A 295 -7.18 4.10 -16.64
N GLY A 296 -7.13 2.87 -17.13
CA GLY A 296 -5.90 2.14 -17.42
C GLY A 296 -5.18 1.57 -16.19
N THR A 297 -5.88 1.47 -15.06
CA THR A 297 -5.37 0.90 -13.81
C THR A 297 -6.25 -0.23 -13.29
N THR A 298 -5.69 -1.16 -12.52
CA THR A 298 -6.47 -2.23 -11.87
C THR A 298 -7.54 -1.69 -10.92
N ILE A 299 -7.33 -0.49 -10.37
CA ILE A 299 -8.33 0.20 -9.55
C ILE A 299 -9.53 0.65 -10.38
N ALA A 300 -9.30 1.14 -11.60
CA ALA A 300 -10.40 1.51 -12.48
C ALA A 300 -11.31 0.32 -12.78
N ASP A 301 -10.72 -0.84 -13.03
CA ASP A 301 -11.48 -2.08 -13.25
C ASP A 301 -12.30 -2.47 -12.02
N LEU A 302 -11.70 -2.38 -10.83
CA LEU A 302 -12.38 -2.63 -9.56
C LEU A 302 -13.55 -1.67 -9.36
N VAL A 303 -13.34 -0.37 -9.55
CA VAL A 303 -14.37 0.66 -9.38
C VAL A 303 -15.53 0.46 -10.36
N ARG A 304 -15.23 0.11 -11.61
CA ARG A 304 -16.26 -0.21 -12.63
C ARG A 304 -17.04 -1.47 -12.27
N SER A 305 -16.36 -2.56 -11.91
CA SER A 305 -17.01 -3.84 -11.61
C SER A 305 -17.96 -3.75 -10.41
N ILE A 306 -17.61 -2.98 -9.40
CA ILE A 306 -18.45 -2.76 -8.20
C ILE A 306 -19.50 -1.65 -8.49
N GLY A 307 -19.21 -0.72 -9.37
CA GLY A 307 -20.02 0.47 -9.60
C GLY A 307 -19.97 1.46 -8.40
N CYS A 308 -18.82 1.53 -7.73
CA CYS A 308 -18.63 2.34 -6.51
C CYS A 308 -17.97 3.70 -6.78
N GLY A 309 -17.97 4.17 -8.02
CA GLY A 309 -17.34 5.46 -8.34
C GLY A 309 -17.36 5.80 -9.83
N VAL A 310 -16.55 6.79 -10.19
CA VAL A 310 -16.41 7.31 -11.55
C VAL A 310 -14.98 7.11 -12.02
N VAL A 311 -14.84 6.67 -13.26
CA VAL A 311 -13.55 6.46 -13.93
C VAL A 311 -13.42 7.47 -15.07
N VAL A 312 -12.30 8.21 -15.10
CA VAL A 312 -12.01 9.24 -16.12
C VAL A 312 -10.65 8.97 -16.77
N PRO A 313 -10.39 9.43 -18.00
CA PRO A 313 -9.06 9.39 -18.58
C PRO A 313 -8.08 10.21 -17.73
N TYR A 314 -6.86 9.70 -17.51
CA TYR A 314 -5.83 10.45 -16.79
C TYR A 314 -5.36 11.67 -17.59
N GLY A 315 -5.23 12.84 -16.95
CA GLY A 315 -4.83 14.10 -17.58
C GLY A 315 -5.94 14.81 -18.36
N ASP A 316 -7.15 14.27 -18.41
CA ASP A 316 -8.31 14.93 -19.04
C ASP A 316 -9.06 15.79 -18.01
N ARG A 317 -8.72 17.08 -17.97
CA ARG A 317 -9.35 18.07 -17.07
C ARG A 317 -10.85 18.23 -17.33
N TRP A 318 -11.27 18.16 -18.59
CA TRP A 318 -12.68 18.27 -18.96
C TRP A 318 -13.50 17.07 -18.48
N ALA A 319 -12.92 15.87 -18.58
CA ALA A 319 -13.56 14.67 -18.04
C ALA A 319 -13.66 14.74 -16.50
N LEU A 320 -12.62 15.23 -15.81
CA LEU A 320 -12.64 15.47 -14.36
C LEU A 320 -13.73 16.48 -13.97
N GLN A 321 -13.81 17.63 -14.68
CA GLN A 321 -14.82 18.63 -14.42
C GLN A 321 -16.23 18.05 -14.59
N ARG A 322 -16.53 17.42 -15.73
CA ARG A 322 -17.84 16.80 -15.97
C ARG A 322 -18.19 15.72 -14.94
N ALA A 323 -17.19 14.94 -14.49
CA ALA A 323 -17.40 13.94 -13.44
C ALA A 323 -17.80 14.60 -12.12
N LEU A 324 -17.14 15.67 -11.72
CA LEU A 324 -17.48 16.41 -10.50
C LEU A 324 -18.87 17.08 -10.61
N GLU A 325 -19.17 17.74 -11.73
CA GLU A 325 -20.49 18.32 -11.99
C GLU A 325 -21.60 17.27 -11.89
N GLY A 326 -21.41 16.10 -12.51
CA GLY A 326 -22.37 15.00 -12.44
C GLY A 326 -22.59 14.46 -11.03
N LEU A 327 -21.51 14.37 -10.24
CA LEU A 327 -21.59 13.93 -8.84
C LEU A 327 -22.26 15.00 -7.95
N MET A 328 -21.97 16.28 -8.16
CA MET A 328 -22.61 17.40 -7.43
C MET A 328 -24.10 17.48 -7.71
N LEU A 329 -24.53 17.27 -8.96
CA LEU A 329 -25.92 17.32 -9.39
C LEU A 329 -26.76 16.10 -8.97
N SER A 330 -26.09 15.02 -8.53
CA SER A 330 -26.76 13.75 -8.24
C SER A 330 -26.33 13.14 -6.90
N PRO A 331 -26.70 13.75 -5.76
CA PRO A 331 -26.36 13.22 -4.42
C PRO A 331 -26.80 11.77 -4.21
N ASP A 332 -28.03 11.43 -4.64
CA ASP A 332 -28.56 10.06 -4.57
C ASP A 332 -27.67 9.04 -5.33
N ASN A 333 -27.05 9.46 -6.42
CA ASN A 333 -26.11 8.59 -7.14
C ASN A 333 -24.80 8.40 -6.39
N CYS A 334 -24.31 9.45 -5.73
CA CYS A 334 -23.15 9.34 -4.81
C CYS A 334 -23.45 8.36 -3.68
N GLU A 335 -24.63 8.44 -3.06
CA GLU A 335 -25.05 7.52 -2.01
C GLU A 335 -25.13 6.06 -2.52
N ARG A 336 -25.74 5.84 -3.70
CA ARG A 336 -25.80 4.50 -4.32
C ARG A 336 -24.42 3.94 -4.64
N MET A 337 -23.49 4.73 -5.17
CA MET A 337 -22.11 4.32 -5.41
C MET A 337 -21.40 3.97 -4.09
N GLY A 338 -21.53 4.82 -3.09
CA GLY A 338 -21.00 4.59 -1.75
C GLY A 338 -21.54 3.30 -1.12
N ALA A 339 -22.85 3.06 -1.21
CA ALA A 339 -23.50 1.85 -0.69
C ALA A 339 -22.99 0.58 -1.39
N ARG A 340 -22.80 0.59 -2.72
CA ARG A 340 -22.19 -0.53 -3.45
C ARG A 340 -20.75 -0.78 -3.00
N GLY A 341 -19.97 0.29 -2.83
CA GLY A 341 -18.62 0.19 -2.29
C GLY A 341 -18.60 -0.45 -0.90
N ARG A 342 -19.50 -0.02 -0.01
CA ARG A 342 -19.62 -0.56 1.35
C ARG A 342 -20.01 -2.05 1.34
N ALA A 343 -20.99 -2.44 0.55
CA ALA A 343 -21.41 -3.83 0.41
C ALA A 343 -20.27 -4.73 -0.09
N ALA A 344 -19.52 -4.27 -1.09
CA ALA A 344 -18.33 -4.97 -1.56
C ALA A 344 -17.25 -5.05 -0.48
N PHE A 345 -17.00 -3.96 0.26
CA PHE A 345 -16.06 -3.95 1.38
C PHE A 345 -16.40 -5.02 2.41
N GLU A 346 -17.65 -5.10 2.85
CA GLU A 346 -18.12 -6.08 3.80
C GLU A 346 -18.01 -7.53 3.29
N SER A 347 -18.18 -7.73 1.99
CA SER A 347 -18.11 -9.07 1.40
C SER A 347 -16.70 -9.64 1.30
N GLY A 348 -15.65 -8.80 1.21
CA GLY A 348 -14.30 -9.35 1.03
C GLY A 348 -13.12 -8.39 1.06
N TYR A 349 -13.36 -7.06 1.10
CA TYR A 349 -12.29 -6.05 1.07
C TYR A 349 -11.98 -5.45 2.45
N ARG A 350 -12.09 -6.27 3.51
CA ARG A 350 -11.76 -5.91 4.90
C ARG A 350 -10.61 -6.73 5.43
N TRP A 351 -9.88 -6.19 6.40
CA TRP A 351 -8.69 -6.85 6.94
C TRP A 351 -8.98 -8.22 7.55
N GLU A 352 -10.14 -8.43 8.15
CA GLU A 352 -10.56 -9.70 8.76
C GLU A 352 -10.57 -10.86 7.74
N ALA A 353 -10.91 -10.57 6.48
CA ALA A 353 -10.82 -11.56 5.41
C ALA A 353 -9.35 -11.86 5.05
N MET A 354 -8.49 -10.85 5.07
CA MET A 354 -7.04 -11.01 4.83
C MET A 354 -6.33 -11.75 5.98
N GLU A 355 -6.77 -11.56 7.22
CA GLU A 355 -6.28 -12.32 8.39
C GLU A 355 -6.44 -13.83 8.18
N ALA A 356 -7.65 -14.26 7.79
CA ALA A 356 -7.93 -15.69 7.55
C ALA A 356 -7.03 -16.24 6.42
N ARG A 357 -6.86 -15.48 5.32
CA ARG A 357 -5.99 -15.88 4.20
C ARG A 357 -4.53 -15.98 4.61
N LEU A 358 -4.03 -14.99 5.35
CA LEU A 358 -2.65 -14.96 5.82
C LEU A 358 -2.35 -16.13 6.74
N LEU A 359 -3.20 -16.38 7.73
CA LEU A 359 -3.06 -17.52 8.65
C LEU A 359 -3.15 -18.86 7.92
N GLY A 360 -4.07 -19.01 6.97
CA GLY A 360 -4.19 -20.21 6.13
C GLY A 360 -2.96 -20.44 5.25
N ALA A 361 -2.39 -19.38 4.66
CA ALA A 361 -1.18 -19.46 3.86
C ALA A 361 0.04 -19.90 4.70
N TYR A 362 0.18 -19.35 5.91
CA TYR A 362 1.25 -19.75 6.84
C TYR A 362 1.05 -21.19 7.38
N GLY A 363 -0.19 -21.58 7.71
CA GLY A 363 -0.49 -22.96 8.08
C GLY A 363 -0.10 -23.95 6.98
N SER A 364 -0.51 -23.67 5.74
CA SER A 364 -0.14 -24.49 4.58
C SER A 364 1.36 -24.52 4.31
N LEU A 365 2.07 -23.37 4.50
CA LEU A 365 3.53 -23.27 4.36
C LEU A 365 4.26 -24.17 5.36
N LEU A 366 3.74 -24.32 6.56
CA LEU A 366 4.33 -25.04 7.68
C LEU A 366 3.83 -26.49 7.84
N GLY A 367 2.95 -26.94 6.92
CA GLY A 367 2.44 -28.31 6.92
C GLY A 367 1.28 -28.57 7.89
N SER A 368 0.68 -27.53 8.46
CA SER A 368 -0.57 -27.65 9.21
C SER A 368 -1.77 -27.66 8.24
N PRO A 369 -2.86 -28.42 8.53
CA PRO A 369 -4.04 -28.38 7.68
C PRO A 369 -4.61 -26.95 7.66
N ALA A 370 -4.70 -26.37 6.45
CA ALA A 370 -5.29 -25.07 6.26
C ALA A 370 -6.78 -25.10 6.59
N ALA A 371 -7.23 -24.25 7.49
CA ALA A 371 -8.64 -23.86 7.49
C ALA A 371 -8.92 -23.20 6.13
N ALA A 372 -9.96 -23.68 5.42
CA ALA A 372 -10.32 -23.16 4.12
C ALA A 372 -10.60 -21.64 4.23
N ALA A 373 -9.73 -20.83 3.63
CA ALA A 373 -9.96 -19.41 3.55
C ALA A 373 -11.05 -19.12 2.50
N PRO A 374 -11.98 -18.20 2.74
CA PRO A 374 -12.96 -17.81 1.72
C PRO A 374 -12.23 -17.26 0.49
N GLU A 375 -12.61 -17.75 -0.69
CA GLU A 375 -12.13 -17.19 -1.95
C GLU A 375 -12.58 -15.74 -2.09
N PRO A 376 -11.75 -14.87 -2.72
CA PRO A 376 -12.17 -13.51 -3.03
C PRO A 376 -13.39 -13.54 -3.93
N PRO A 377 -14.28 -12.56 -3.84
CA PRO A 377 -15.31 -12.40 -4.84
C PRO A 377 -14.63 -12.30 -6.21
N SER A 378 -14.97 -13.20 -7.12
CA SER A 378 -14.46 -13.19 -8.50
C SER A 378 -14.85 -11.88 -9.14
N ILE A 379 -13.87 -11.07 -9.52
CA ILE A 379 -14.08 -9.93 -10.41
C ILE A 379 -14.27 -10.56 -11.79
N GLY A 380 -15.54 -10.70 -12.23
CA GLY A 380 -15.89 -11.15 -13.55
C GLY A 380 -15.45 -10.16 -14.63
#